data_d4e5d79456e99b5f1629e72876e8172a
#
_entry.id   d4e5d79456e99b5f1629e72876e8172a
#
_cell.length_a   1.000
_cell.length_b   1.000
_cell.length_c   1.000
_cell.angle_alpha   90.00
_cell.angle_beta   90.00
_cell.angle_gamma   90.00
#
_symmetry.space_group_name_H-M   'P 1'
#
loop_
_entity.id
_entity.type
_entity.pdbx_description
1 polymer ?
#
loop_
_entity_poly.entity_id
_entity_poly.type
_entity_poly.pdbx_seq_one_letter_code
_entity_poly.pdbx_strand_id
1 'polypeptide(L)'
;AKKQLIQLAEQLQMPVATTLQGLSSFPHNHPLHAGFGFSPSAVPAAQWAFDSCDTLLAIGTRFSEIPTGSFSAEVPDKLIHVDIDGAVFNQNYPAKVAIAADAQAFTDELLQQLKADKKREKNISLVNGIEKRKADYQQQWLDHDSNGRVNPARFFNHLRQHMDDDAITVLDDGNHTFLTAELYPLAEPATLLTPTDFNAMGYAVPAAIGAKFSHPEKQVFAIVGDGCFMMTCMEILTAAKHKLGIMYFVFNDGELSQIAQAQAMPYNRMPCTTLGRADLEGIAKGVGAEYVLINNDEALDDGILNAVRFAEEGKPVIVDVAIDYSKQTAFTSGTAKSTFKRFPLAQKLRIGTRAVMRKFS
;
A
#
# COMPACT_ATOMS: atom_id res chain seq x y z
N ALA A 1 17.08 3.60 -12.45
CA ALA A 1 17.56 3.32 -11.08
C ALA A 1 17.26 1.89 -10.57
N LYS A 2 16.19 1.16 -11.07
CA LYS A 2 15.82 -0.17 -10.53
C LYS A 2 16.99 -1.17 -10.55
N LYS A 3 17.64 -1.36 -11.70
CA LYS A 3 18.78 -2.32 -11.85
C LYS A 3 19.92 -1.96 -10.91
N GLN A 4 20.25 -0.69 -10.82
CA GLN A 4 21.32 -0.19 -9.96
C GLN A 4 21.00 -0.39 -8.49
N LEU A 5 19.76 -0.13 -8.08
CA LEU A 5 19.30 -0.34 -6.70
C LEU A 5 19.40 -1.83 -6.30
N ILE A 6 19.00 -2.74 -7.20
CA ILE A 6 19.15 -4.19 -6.97
C ILE A 6 20.64 -4.55 -6.84
N GLN A 7 21.49 -4.09 -7.75
CA GLN A 7 22.94 -4.35 -7.70
C GLN A 7 23.55 -3.82 -6.39
N LEU A 8 23.18 -2.61 -5.97
CA LEU A 8 23.65 -2.01 -4.73
C LEU A 8 23.23 -2.83 -3.51
N ALA A 9 21.95 -3.21 -3.44
CA ALA A 9 21.43 -4.03 -2.35
C ALA A 9 22.15 -5.40 -2.28
N GLU A 10 22.38 -6.04 -3.42
CA GLU A 10 23.11 -7.31 -3.49
C GLU A 10 24.58 -7.18 -3.14
N GLN A 11 25.26 -6.11 -3.62
CA GLN A 11 26.69 -5.92 -3.35
C GLN A 11 26.95 -5.69 -1.87
N LEU A 12 26.07 -4.93 -1.22
CA LEU A 12 26.20 -4.58 0.21
C LEU A 12 25.42 -5.51 1.13
N GLN A 13 24.60 -6.43 0.58
CA GLN A 13 23.70 -7.32 1.33
C GLN A 13 22.79 -6.53 2.27
N MET A 14 22.19 -5.47 1.72
CA MET A 14 21.27 -4.58 2.46
C MET A 14 19.82 -4.98 2.24
N PRO A 15 19.01 -5.09 3.29
CA PRO A 15 17.57 -5.21 3.13
C PRO A 15 17.00 -3.88 2.59
N VAL A 16 15.96 -3.98 1.76
CA VAL A 16 15.27 -2.83 1.17
C VAL A 16 13.83 -2.80 1.63
N ALA A 17 13.45 -1.71 2.31
CA ALA A 17 12.06 -1.37 2.62
C ALA A 17 11.61 -0.21 1.74
N THR A 18 10.33 -0.15 1.41
CA THR A 18 9.76 0.88 0.53
C THR A 18 8.74 1.74 1.25
N THR A 19 8.64 3.00 0.85
CA THR A 19 7.51 3.86 1.20
C THR A 19 6.28 3.50 0.36
N LEU A 20 5.11 4.04 0.66
CA LEU A 20 3.90 3.78 -0.12
C LEU A 20 4.07 4.17 -1.60
N GLN A 21 4.59 5.36 -1.88
CA GLN A 21 4.88 5.79 -3.26
C GLN A 21 6.03 5.01 -3.90
N GLY A 22 6.93 4.46 -3.09
CA GLY A 22 8.06 3.67 -3.53
C GLY A 22 7.78 2.17 -3.69
N LEU A 23 6.56 1.67 -3.48
CA LEU A 23 6.25 0.23 -3.46
C LEU A 23 6.74 -0.52 -4.70
N SER A 24 6.63 0.07 -5.88
CA SER A 24 7.10 -0.54 -7.14
C SER A 24 8.59 -0.27 -7.45
N SER A 25 9.34 0.40 -6.55
CA SER A 25 10.75 0.75 -6.81
C SER A 25 11.72 -0.42 -6.68
N PHE A 26 11.34 -1.47 -5.95
CA PHE A 26 12.16 -2.66 -5.74
C PHE A 26 11.31 -3.93 -5.88
N PRO A 27 11.79 -4.99 -6.57
CA PRO A 27 10.98 -6.17 -6.84
C PRO A 27 10.54 -6.88 -5.56
N HIS A 28 9.25 -7.14 -5.43
CA HIS A 28 8.68 -7.79 -4.25
C HIS A 28 9.24 -9.20 -3.98
N ASN A 29 9.54 -9.95 -5.05
CA ASN A 29 10.08 -11.31 -4.98
C ASN A 29 11.60 -11.37 -4.73
N HIS A 30 12.28 -10.22 -4.64
CA HIS A 30 13.72 -10.20 -4.37
C HIS A 30 14.00 -10.61 -2.90
N PRO A 31 15.01 -11.49 -2.63
CA PRO A 31 15.29 -11.98 -1.28
C PRO A 31 15.60 -10.89 -0.24
N LEU A 32 16.09 -9.74 -0.67
CA LEU A 32 16.39 -8.60 0.19
C LEU A 32 15.22 -7.60 0.31
N HIS A 33 14.07 -7.85 -0.33
CA HIS A 33 12.89 -7.00 -0.19
C HIS A 33 12.21 -7.26 1.17
N ALA A 34 12.33 -6.32 2.09
CA ALA A 34 11.76 -6.43 3.42
C ALA A 34 10.26 -6.05 3.49
N GLY A 35 9.75 -5.31 2.51
CA GLY A 35 8.33 -4.92 2.43
C GLY A 35 8.08 -3.44 2.66
N PHE A 36 6.83 -3.12 3.00
CA PHE A 36 6.33 -1.76 3.18
C PHE A 36 6.67 -1.19 4.56
N GLY A 37 7.15 0.06 4.57
CA GLY A 37 7.37 0.86 5.77
C GLY A 37 8.73 0.65 6.43
N PHE A 38 9.03 1.47 7.43
CA PHE A 38 10.30 1.46 8.18
C PHE A 38 10.14 2.04 9.60
N SER A 39 8.99 1.81 10.22
CA SER A 39 8.65 2.33 11.54
C SER A 39 7.84 1.27 12.29
N PRO A 40 7.37 1.54 13.51
CA PRO A 40 6.43 0.65 14.20
C PRO A 40 5.14 0.33 13.43
N SER A 41 4.84 1.09 12.36
CA SER A 41 3.73 0.85 11.44
C SER A 41 4.12 0.10 10.16
N ALA A 42 5.36 -0.40 10.08
CA ALA A 42 5.81 -1.22 8.96
C ALA A 42 5.31 -2.67 9.07
N VAL A 43 5.32 -3.39 7.95
CA VAL A 43 5.13 -4.85 7.96
C VAL A 43 6.25 -5.54 8.75
N PRO A 44 6.02 -6.72 9.37
CA PRO A 44 6.95 -7.30 10.33
C PRO A 44 8.38 -7.51 9.82
N ALA A 45 8.56 -7.86 8.55
CA ALA A 45 9.90 -8.05 7.99
C ALA A 45 10.65 -6.71 7.80
N ALA A 46 9.95 -5.67 7.37
CA ALA A 46 10.52 -4.32 7.22
C ALA A 46 10.84 -3.71 8.60
N GLN A 47 9.94 -3.84 9.57
CA GLN A 47 10.19 -3.40 10.93
C GLN A 47 11.42 -4.08 11.53
N TRP A 48 11.52 -5.41 11.43
CA TRP A 48 12.67 -6.15 11.93
C TRP A 48 13.99 -5.75 11.30
N ALA A 49 14.00 -5.54 9.97
CA ALA A 49 15.20 -5.07 9.28
C ALA A 49 15.60 -3.67 9.71
N PHE A 50 14.62 -2.79 9.92
CA PHE A 50 14.83 -1.42 10.36
C PHE A 50 15.32 -1.33 11.81
N ASP A 51 14.71 -2.09 12.73
CA ASP A 51 15.08 -2.10 14.16
C ASP A 51 16.52 -2.60 14.41
N SER A 52 17.05 -3.41 13.48
CA SER A 52 18.43 -3.91 13.52
C SER A 52 19.45 -3.06 12.74
N CYS A 53 18.99 -1.96 12.14
CA CYS A 53 19.78 -1.11 11.25
C CYS A 53 20.63 -0.12 12.06
N ASP A 54 21.96 -0.12 11.85
CA ASP A 54 22.88 0.87 12.44
C ASP A 54 23.19 2.04 11.48
N THR A 55 22.91 1.85 10.19
CA THR A 55 23.14 2.81 9.12
C THR A 55 22.00 2.75 8.14
N LEU A 56 21.32 3.86 7.89
CA LEU A 56 20.20 3.96 6.95
C LEU A 56 20.64 4.75 5.71
N LEU A 57 20.51 4.12 4.53
CA LEU A 57 20.57 4.80 3.26
C LEU A 57 19.13 5.06 2.79
N ALA A 58 18.72 6.31 2.82
CA ALA A 58 17.40 6.77 2.37
C ALA A 58 17.54 7.47 1.01
N ILE A 59 16.84 6.98 0.00
CA ILE A 59 16.87 7.52 -1.37
C ILE A 59 15.46 7.94 -1.78
N GLY A 60 15.26 9.22 -2.07
CA GLY A 60 13.99 9.77 -2.56
C GLY A 60 12.85 9.72 -1.56
N THR A 61 13.12 9.76 -0.26
CA THR A 61 12.09 9.82 0.78
C THR A 61 12.17 11.11 1.58
N ARG A 62 11.07 11.84 1.68
CA ARG A 62 10.99 13.09 2.44
C ARG A 62 10.78 12.89 3.93
N PHE A 63 10.65 11.66 4.40
CA PHE A 63 10.30 11.33 5.79
C PHE A 63 9.03 12.07 6.25
N SER A 64 8.01 12.11 5.39
CA SER A 64 6.70 12.70 5.70
C SER A 64 5.93 11.84 6.71
N GLU A 65 4.75 12.31 7.10
CA GLU A 65 3.96 11.71 8.19
C GLU A 65 3.64 10.23 7.95
N ILE A 66 3.14 9.89 6.77
CA ILE A 66 2.69 8.51 6.47
C ILE A 66 3.85 7.51 6.48
N PRO A 67 4.95 7.69 5.71
CA PRO A 67 6.05 6.72 5.73
C PRO A 67 6.68 6.53 7.11
N THR A 68 6.64 7.54 7.96
CA THR A 68 7.23 7.51 9.30
C THR A 68 6.26 7.06 10.40
N GLY A 69 5.04 6.63 10.03
CA GLY A 69 4.00 6.26 11.01
C GLY A 69 3.72 7.42 11.97
N SER A 70 3.32 8.58 11.43
CA SER A 70 3.13 9.83 12.17
C SER A 70 4.38 10.30 12.91
N PHE A 71 5.53 10.29 12.27
CA PHE A 71 6.85 10.71 12.82
C PHE A 71 7.29 9.86 14.04
N SER A 72 6.95 8.58 14.05
CA SER A 72 7.32 7.64 15.12
C SER A 72 8.55 6.79 14.78
N ALA A 73 9.09 6.90 13.59
CA ALA A 73 10.27 6.15 13.18
C ALA A 73 11.50 6.58 14.00
N GLU A 74 12.22 5.61 14.54
CA GLU A 74 13.51 5.83 15.25
C GLU A 74 14.65 5.64 14.25
N VAL A 75 14.96 6.71 13.50
CA VAL A 75 15.99 6.69 12.46
C VAL A 75 17.38 6.67 13.13
N PRO A 76 18.31 5.78 12.69
CA PRO A 76 19.65 5.72 13.29
C PRO A 76 20.46 6.99 13.01
N ASP A 77 21.39 7.33 13.90
CA ASP A 77 22.27 8.52 13.79
C ASP A 77 23.08 8.54 12.48
N LYS A 78 23.36 7.37 11.90
CA LYS A 78 24.06 7.23 10.63
C LYS A 78 23.07 7.24 9.45
N LEU A 79 22.30 8.31 9.33
CA LEU A 79 21.43 8.53 8.17
C LEU A 79 22.23 9.13 7.01
N ILE A 80 22.26 8.44 5.89
CA ILE A 80 22.68 8.94 4.57
C ILE A 80 21.41 9.25 3.79
N HIS A 81 21.15 10.53 3.53
CA HIS A 81 19.92 10.97 2.89
C HIS A 81 20.21 11.52 1.50
N VAL A 82 19.63 10.90 0.50
CA VAL A 82 19.77 11.26 -0.93
C VAL A 82 18.43 11.68 -1.46
N ASP A 83 18.34 12.88 -2.00
CA ASP A 83 17.14 13.38 -2.65
C ASP A 83 17.53 14.38 -3.74
N ILE A 84 16.67 14.53 -4.75
CA ILE A 84 16.87 15.52 -5.81
C ILE A 84 16.57 16.94 -5.29
N ASP A 85 15.67 17.05 -4.31
CA ASP A 85 15.32 18.31 -3.65
C ASP A 85 16.09 18.48 -2.34
N GLY A 86 17.09 19.36 -2.35
CA GLY A 86 17.87 19.68 -1.17
C GLY A 86 17.07 20.30 -0.01
N ALA A 87 15.86 20.81 -0.27
CA ALA A 87 15.01 21.40 0.76
C ALA A 87 14.41 20.36 1.72
N VAL A 88 14.40 19.06 1.37
CA VAL A 88 13.87 18.01 2.24
C VAL A 88 14.82 17.58 3.37
N PHE A 89 16.11 17.91 3.23
CA PHE A 89 17.10 17.46 4.20
C PHE A 89 16.92 18.12 5.58
N ASN A 90 17.11 17.31 6.62
CA ASN A 90 17.07 17.74 8.03
C ASN A 90 15.75 18.36 8.49
N GLN A 91 14.66 18.26 7.73
CA GLN A 91 13.37 18.78 8.17
C GLN A 91 12.79 17.99 9.34
N ASN A 92 12.72 16.67 9.23
CA ASN A 92 12.11 15.80 10.24
C ASN A 92 13.15 14.92 10.95
N TYR A 93 14.21 14.52 10.23
CA TYR A 93 15.27 13.67 10.75
C TYR A 93 16.63 14.22 10.32
N PRO A 94 17.59 14.40 11.26
CA PRO A 94 18.91 14.92 10.93
C PRO A 94 19.73 13.89 10.15
N ALA A 95 20.21 14.27 9.00
CA ALA A 95 21.09 13.41 8.19
C ALA A 95 22.54 13.57 8.61
N LYS A 96 23.27 12.45 8.78
CA LYS A 96 24.72 12.45 8.95
C LYS A 96 25.42 12.88 7.66
N VAL A 97 24.89 12.45 6.52
CA VAL A 97 25.34 12.80 5.18
C VAL A 97 24.11 13.13 4.34
N ALA A 98 24.05 14.32 3.75
CA ALA A 98 22.98 14.76 2.85
C ALA A 98 23.57 14.96 1.44
N ILE A 99 22.95 14.35 0.44
CA ILE A 99 23.43 14.36 -0.95
C ILE A 99 22.28 14.78 -1.87
N ALA A 100 22.40 15.98 -2.44
CA ALA A 100 21.45 16.48 -3.44
C ALA A 100 21.83 15.88 -4.81
N ALA A 101 21.10 14.84 -5.23
CA ALA A 101 21.37 14.14 -6.47
C ALA A 101 20.13 13.40 -6.98
N ASP A 102 20.08 13.18 -8.29
CA ASP A 102 19.18 12.20 -8.90
C ASP A 102 19.50 10.79 -8.40
N ALA A 103 18.48 10.00 -8.09
CA ALA A 103 18.62 8.66 -7.51
C ALA A 103 19.41 7.69 -8.40
N GLN A 104 19.26 7.79 -9.73
CA GLN A 104 20.00 6.95 -10.66
C GLN A 104 21.48 7.37 -10.73
N ALA A 105 21.72 8.67 -10.86
CA ALA A 105 23.09 9.20 -10.91
C ALA A 105 23.84 8.87 -9.62
N PHE A 106 23.21 9.01 -8.46
CA PHE A 106 23.81 8.64 -7.16
C PHE A 106 24.14 7.14 -7.11
N THR A 107 23.18 6.28 -7.48
CA THR A 107 23.40 4.82 -7.40
C THR A 107 24.44 4.33 -8.40
N ASP A 108 24.50 4.91 -9.60
CA ASP A 108 25.54 4.59 -10.59
C ASP A 108 26.93 4.98 -10.08
N GLU A 109 27.09 6.18 -9.53
CA GLU A 109 28.37 6.65 -8.99
C GLU A 109 28.79 5.81 -7.77
N LEU A 110 27.88 5.56 -6.83
CA LEU A 110 28.19 4.72 -5.66
C LEU A 110 28.63 3.31 -6.07
N LEU A 111 27.94 2.68 -7.02
CA LEU A 111 28.35 1.38 -7.55
C LEU A 111 29.73 1.44 -8.21
N GLN A 112 30.07 2.53 -8.88
CA GLN A 112 31.40 2.71 -9.49
C GLN A 112 32.48 2.79 -8.41
N GLN A 113 32.27 3.54 -7.34
CA GLN A 113 33.20 3.64 -6.21
C GLN A 113 33.36 2.29 -5.49
N LEU A 114 32.28 1.51 -5.39
CA LEU A 114 32.31 0.18 -4.75
C LEU A 114 32.90 -0.93 -5.63
N LYS A 115 33.26 -0.69 -6.91
CA LYS A 115 33.83 -1.72 -7.80
C LYS A 115 35.14 -2.33 -7.28
N ALA A 116 35.93 -1.54 -6.56
CA ALA A 116 37.16 -1.99 -5.96
C ALA A 116 36.93 -2.83 -4.68
N ASP A 117 35.75 -2.73 -4.10
CA ASP A 117 35.44 -3.44 -2.87
C ASP A 117 34.95 -4.87 -3.18
N LYS A 118 35.37 -5.80 -2.35
CA LYS A 118 34.91 -7.19 -2.45
C LYS A 118 33.39 -7.21 -2.16
N LYS A 119 32.62 -7.82 -3.07
CA LYS A 119 31.19 -8.08 -2.82
C LYS A 119 31.05 -8.82 -1.49
N ARG A 120 30.11 -8.37 -0.64
CA ARG A 120 29.83 -9.04 0.63
C ARG A 120 29.29 -10.45 0.37
N GLU A 121 29.65 -11.38 1.20
CA GLU A 121 29.07 -12.72 1.15
C GLU A 121 27.57 -12.67 1.43
N LYS A 122 26.82 -13.57 0.80
CA LYS A 122 25.36 -13.63 0.96
C LYS A 122 25.02 -13.85 2.43
N ASN A 123 24.23 -12.92 3.00
CA ASN A 123 23.76 -13.03 4.37
C ASN A 123 22.50 -13.92 4.43
N ILE A 124 22.75 -15.24 4.53
CA ILE A 124 21.67 -16.23 4.57
C ILE A 124 20.73 -16.01 5.76
N SER A 125 21.26 -15.62 6.92
CA SER A 125 20.44 -15.36 8.10
C SER A 125 19.49 -14.18 7.90
N LEU A 126 19.95 -13.11 7.23
CA LEU A 126 19.12 -11.97 6.88
C LEU A 126 17.99 -12.38 5.91
N VAL A 127 18.35 -13.08 4.83
CA VAL A 127 17.37 -13.52 3.82
C VAL A 127 16.32 -14.42 4.44
N ASN A 128 16.73 -15.46 5.18
CA ASN A 128 15.79 -16.36 5.86
C ASN A 128 14.94 -15.62 6.91
N GLY A 129 15.51 -14.63 7.59
CA GLY A 129 14.79 -13.79 8.55
C GLY A 129 13.68 -12.95 7.91
N ILE A 130 13.93 -12.38 6.72
CA ILE A 130 12.94 -11.64 5.91
C ILE A 130 11.85 -12.60 5.44
N GLU A 131 12.25 -13.69 4.77
CA GLU A 131 11.33 -14.68 4.18
C GLU A 131 10.37 -15.25 5.23
N LYS A 132 10.92 -15.70 6.36
CA LYS A 132 10.10 -16.21 7.46
C LYS A 132 9.03 -15.22 7.92
N ARG A 133 9.39 -13.95 8.13
CA ARG A 133 8.44 -12.94 8.62
C ARG A 133 7.40 -12.56 7.59
N LYS A 134 7.78 -12.54 6.31
CA LYS A 134 6.81 -12.35 5.22
C LYS A 134 5.80 -13.51 5.18
N ALA A 135 6.29 -14.75 5.25
CA ALA A 135 5.43 -15.93 5.26
C ALA A 135 4.52 -15.98 6.49
N ASP A 136 5.07 -15.75 7.69
CA ASP A 136 4.30 -15.71 8.94
C ASP A 136 3.20 -14.63 8.89
N TYR A 137 3.50 -13.44 8.32
CA TYR A 137 2.54 -12.35 8.19
C TYR A 137 1.44 -12.68 7.18
N GLN A 138 1.79 -13.25 6.04
CA GLN A 138 0.83 -13.70 5.04
C GLN A 138 -0.10 -14.79 5.62
N GLN A 139 0.46 -15.74 6.36
CA GLN A 139 -0.31 -16.81 6.99
C GLN A 139 -1.30 -16.26 8.03
N GLN A 140 -0.90 -15.28 8.84
CA GLN A 140 -1.81 -14.61 9.78
C GLN A 140 -3.01 -13.94 9.11
N TRP A 141 -2.86 -13.46 7.86
CA TRP A 141 -3.97 -12.93 7.09
C TRP A 141 -4.84 -14.04 6.51
N LEU A 142 -4.25 -15.12 6.00
CA LEU A 142 -4.99 -16.26 5.45
C LEU A 142 -5.80 -17.01 6.51
N ASP A 143 -5.28 -17.07 7.76
CA ASP A 143 -5.94 -17.74 8.89
C ASP A 143 -7.04 -16.85 9.53
N HIS A 144 -7.15 -15.58 9.12
CA HIS A 144 -8.16 -14.69 9.64
C HIS A 144 -9.56 -15.07 9.15
N ASP A 145 -10.50 -15.24 10.08
CA ASP A 145 -11.91 -15.45 9.77
C ASP A 145 -12.55 -14.14 9.31
N SER A 146 -12.91 -14.08 8.05
CA SER A 146 -13.56 -12.93 7.42
C SER A 146 -15.08 -12.95 7.53
N ASN A 147 -15.66 -13.82 8.35
CA ASN A 147 -17.09 -13.92 8.62
C ASN A 147 -17.95 -14.02 7.34
N GLY A 148 -17.49 -14.83 6.38
CA GLY A 148 -18.17 -15.05 5.09
C GLY A 148 -17.99 -13.92 4.08
N ARG A 149 -17.20 -12.88 4.40
CA ARG A 149 -16.77 -11.86 3.43
C ARG A 149 -15.47 -12.27 2.76
N VAL A 150 -15.00 -11.46 1.82
CA VAL A 150 -13.74 -11.69 1.11
C VAL A 150 -12.55 -11.40 2.01
N ASN A 151 -11.68 -12.40 2.20
CA ASN A 151 -10.42 -12.25 2.89
C ASN A 151 -9.43 -11.45 2.04
N PRO A 152 -8.85 -10.34 2.55
CA PRO A 152 -7.94 -9.49 1.77
C PRO A 152 -6.72 -10.22 1.20
N ALA A 153 -6.11 -11.14 1.98
CA ALA A 153 -4.94 -11.87 1.48
C ALA A 153 -5.29 -12.84 0.36
N ARG A 154 -6.46 -13.51 0.44
CA ARG A 154 -6.95 -14.36 -0.64
C ARG A 154 -7.26 -13.54 -1.89
N PHE A 155 -7.94 -12.38 -1.72
CA PHE A 155 -8.20 -11.47 -2.83
C PHE A 155 -6.92 -11.09 -3.57
N PHE A 156 -5.89 -10.60 -2.86
CA PHE A 156 -4.66 -10.16 -3.52
C PHE A 156 -3.84 -11.32 -4.09
N ASN A 157 -3.91 -12.52 -3.51
CA ASN A 157 -3.28 -13.71 -4.08
C ASN A 157 -3.92 -14.09 -5.41
N HIS A 158 -5.26 -14.15 -5.49
CA HIS A 158 -5.97 -14.43 -6.74
C HIS A 158 -5.75 -13.30 -7.75
N LEU A 159 -5.85 -12.04 -7.33
CA LEU A 159 -5.60 -10.90 -8.22
C LEU A 159 -4.21 -11.00 -8.87
N ARG A 160 -3.15 -11.33 -8.09
CA ARG A 160 -1.80 -11.44 -8.63
C ARG A 160 -1.64 -12.55 -9.67
N GLN A 161 -2.41 -13.64 -9.54
CA GLN A 161 -2.36 -14.76 -10.49
C GLN A 161 -2.93 -14.41 -11.87
N HIS A 162 -3.84 -13.43 -11.92
CA HIS A 162 -4.55 -13.03 -13.15
C HIS A 162 -4.07 -11.71 -13.75
N MET A 163 -3.18 -10.98 -13.05
CA MET A 163 -2.64 -9.73 -13.57
C MET A 163 -1.26 -9.93 -14.18
N ASP A 164 -0.95 -9.20 -15.24
CA ASP A 164 0.38 -9.14 -15.82
C ASP A 164 1.37 -8.53 -14.83
N ASP A 165 2.65 -8.85 -14.96
CA ASP A 165 3.67 -8.29 -14.06
C ASP A 165 3.83 -6.78 -14.21
N ASP A 166 3.54 -6.24 -15.37
CA ASP A 166 3.60 -4.82 -15.70
C ASP A 166 2.22 -4.12 -15.71
N ALA A 167 1.17 -4.80 -15.20
CA ALA A 167 -0.15 -4.21 -15.03
C ALA A 167 -0.08 -2.95 -14.15
N ILE A 168 -0.80 -1.90 -14.54
CA ILE A 168 -0.83 -0.64 -13.80
C ILE A 168 -1.89 -0.73 -12.70
N THR A 169 -1.42 -0.65 -11.46
CA THR A 169 -2.24 -0.60 -10.25
C THR A 169 -2.52 0.85 -9.88
N VAL A 170 -3.78 1.21 -9.73
CA VAL A 170 -4.18 2.55 -9.28
C VAL A 170 -4.89 2.43 -7.94
N LEU A 171 -4.41 3.15 -6.94
CA LEU A 171 -4.99 3.15 -5.60
C LEU A 171 -5.72 4.45 -5.31
N ASP A 172 -6.82 4.34 -4.58
CA ASP A 172 -7.45 5.48 -3.92
C ASP A 172 -6.97 5.62 -2.47
N ASP A 173 -7.52 6.54 -1.68
CA ASP A 173 -7.12 6.76 -0.29
C ASP A 173 -8.09 6.11 0.71
N GLY A 174 -7.58 5.20 1.54
CA GLY A 174 -8.36 4.48 2.54
C GLY A 174 -7.69 3.20 3.04
N ASN A 175 -8.43 2.36 3.77
CA ASN A 175 -7.92 1.05 4.24
C ASN A 175 -7.43 0.16 3.09
N HIS A 176 -8.08 0.22 1.93
CA HIS A 176 -7.70 -0.52 0.73
C HIS A 176 -6.29 -0.17 0.25
N THR A 177 -5.84 1.07 0.45
CA THR A 177 -4.48 1.51 0.12
C THR A 177 -3.43 0.73 0.92
N PHE A 178 -3.62 0.65 2.24
CA PHE A 178 -2.67 -0.05 3.12
C PHE A 178 -2.76 -1.57 3.00
N LEU A 179 -3.95 -2.12 2.75
CA LEU A 179 -4.10 -3.54 2.42
C LEU A 179 -3.31 -3.89 1.16
N THR A 180 -3.42 -3.07 0.11
CA THR A 180 -2.65 -3.27 -1.13
C THR A 180 -1.15 -3.14 -0.88
N ALA A 181 -0.72 -2.13 -0.11
CA ALA A 181 0.69 -1.92 0.21
C ALA A 181 1.33 -3.08 0.98
N GLU A 182 0.56 -3.75 1.81
CA GLU A 182 1.05 -4.85 2.66
C GLU A 182 0.91 -6.23 2.01
N LEU A 183 -0.09 -6.43 1.13
CA LEU A 183 -0.49 -7.75 0.65
C LEU A 183 -0.34 -7.97 -0.86
N TYR A 184 -0.31 -6.91 -1.68
CA TYR A 184 -0.19 -7.06 -3.12
C TYR A 184 1.26 -6.94 -3.61
N PRO A 185 1.83 -7.99 -4.22
CA PRO A 185 3.21 -7.95 -4.72
C PRO A 185 3.29 -7.21 -6.06
N LEU A 186 4.01 -6.09 -6.08
CA LEU A 186 4.35 -5.34 -7.29
C LEU A 186 5.69 -5.83 -7.84
N ALA A 187 5.71 -6.28 -9.10
CA ALA A 187 6.90 -6.87 -9.72
C ALA A 187 7.72 -5.83 -10.49
N GLU A 188 7.06 -4.94 -11.24
CA GLU A 188 7.72 -4.00 -12.14
C GLU A 188 7.68 -2.55 -11.61
N PRO A 189 8.70 -1.71 -11.90
CA PRO A 189 8.72 -0.32 -11.49
C PRO A 189 7.75 0.53 -12.29
N ALA A 190 7.32 1.65 -11.69
CA ALA A 190 6.38 2.60 -12.28
C ALA A 190 5.02 1.96 -12.68
N THR A 191 4.60 0.94 -11.96
CA THR A 191 3.30 0.27 -12.14
C THR A 191 2.29 0.65 -11.06
N LEU A 192 2.60 1.63 -10.21
CA LEU A 192 1.73 2.09 -9.14
C LEU A 192 1.43 3.58 -9.26
N LEU A 193 0.15 3.94 -9.21
CA LEU A 193 -0.34 5.31 -9.07
C LEU A 193 -1.14 5.41 -7.77
N THR A 194 -0.86 6.43 -6.95
CA THR A 194 -1.53 6.63 -5.67
C THR A 194 -1.56 8.12 -5.31
N PRO A 195 -2.63 8.63 -4.66
CA PRO A 195 -2.75 10.04 -4.26
C PRO A 195 -1.96 10.39 -3.01
N THR A 196 -1.03 9.55 -2.58
CA THR A 196 -0.28 9.69 -1.34
C THR A 196 0.39 11.06 -1.23
N ASP A 197 0.45 11.57 -0.02
CA ASP A 197 0.80 12.91 0.45
C ASP A 197 -0.35 13.92 0.43
N PHE A 198 -1.18 13.95 -0.61
CA PHE A 198 -2.41 14.75 -0.58
C PHE A 198 -3.59 13.96 -0.03
N ASN A 199 -3.59 12.64 -0.19
CA ASN A 199 -4.59 11.70 0.29
C ASN A 199 -6.02 12.04 -0.14
N ALA A 200 -6.18 12.38 -1.41
CA ALA A 200 -7.48 12.74 -1.97
C ALA A 200 -8.29 11.48 -2.29
N MET A 201 -9.44 11.32 -1.65
CA MET A 201 -10.47 10.37 -2.06
C MET A 201 -11.04 10.72 -3.43
N GLY A 202 -11.37 9.71 -4.26
CA GLY A 202 -11.90 9.89 -5.62
C GLY A 202 -10.81 10.03 -6.69
N TYR A 203 -9.56 9.76 -6.36
CA TYR A 203 -8.43 9.81 -7.29
C TYR A 203 -8.41 8.65 -8.28
N ALA A 204 -8.71 7.43 -7.84
CA ALA A 204 -8.38 6.23 -8.60
C ALA A 204 -9.16 6.07 -9.90
N VAL A 205 -10.44 6.42 -9.94
CA VAL A 205 -11.27 6.24 -11.14
C VAL A 205 -10.73 7.09 -12.30
N PRO A 206 -10.58 8.42 -12.20
CA PRO A 206 -10.04 9.23 -13.28
C PRO A 206 -8.57 8.93 -13.57
N ALA A 207 -7.76 8.61 -12.57
CA ALA A 207 -6.35 8.28 -12.78
C ALA A 207 -6.17 6.96 -13.58
N ALA A 208 -7.02 5.96 -13.35
CA ALA A 208 -7.02 4.72 -14.12
C ALA A 208 -7.38 4.97 -15.61
N ILE A 209 -8.30 5.90 -15.87
CA ILE A 209 -8.64 6.33 -17.24
C ILE A 209 -7.41 6.96 -17.91
N GLY A 210 -6.74 7.89 -17.22
CA GLY A 210 -5.51 8.50 -17.72
C GLY A 210 -4.38 7.48 -17.96
N ALA A 211 -4.21 6.53 -17.05
CA ALA A 211 -3.25 5.45 -17.20
C ALA A 211 -3.53 4.59 -18.44
N LYS A 212 -4.78 4.20 -18.66
CA LYS A 212 -5.18 3.37 -19.80
C LYS A 212 -5.06 4.12 -21.14
N PHE A 213 -5.30 5.43 -21.17
CA PHE A 213 -5.01 6.24 -22.35
C PHE A 213 -3.52 6.34 -22.67
N SER A 214 -2.67 6.43 -21.63
CA SER A 214 -1.22 6.51 -21.79
C SER A 214 -0.58 5.18 -22.16
N HIS A 215 -1.19 4.08 -21.73
CA HIS A 215 -0.70 2.70 -21.92
C HIS A 215 -1.86 1.79 -22.37
N PRO A 216 -2.35 1.95 -23.61
CA PRO A 216 -3.52 1.22 -24.09
C PRO A 216 -3.32 -0.31 -24.14
N GLU A 217 -2.07 -0.75 -24.27
CA GLU A 217 -1.67 -2.17 -24.32
C GLU A 217 -1.65 -2.85 -22.95
N LYS A 218 -1.50 -2.09 -21.85
CA LYS A 218 -1.36 -2.66 -20.51
C LYS A 218 -2.70 -2.94 -19.85
N GLN A 219 -2.73 -3.95 -19.01
CA GLN A 219 -3.80 -4.09 -18.02
C GLN A 219 -3.76 -2.91 -17.05
N VAL A 220 -4.93 -2.34 -16.77
CA VAL A 220 -5.09 -1.27 -15.77
C VAL A 220 -6.22 -1.65 -14.83
N PHE A 221 -5.96 -1.62 -13.55
CA PHE A 221 -6.98 -1.82 -12.54
C PHE A 221 -6.85 -0.82 -11.40
N ALA A 222 -7.99 -0.49 -10.80
CA ALA A 222 -8.08 0.38 -9.64
C ALA A 222 -8.57 -0.41 -8.42
N ILE A 223 -7.94 -0.18 -7.27
CA ILE A 223 -8.45 -0.63 -5.97
C ILE A 223 -9.00 0.62 -5.26
N VAL A 224 -10.29 0.62 -5.01
CA VAL A 224 -11.01 1.80 -4.53
C VAL A 224 -12.03 1.42 -3.47
N GLY A 225 -12.14 2.18 -2.39
CA GLY A 225 -13.23 2.02 -1.43
C GLY A 225 -14.55 2.55 -1.98
N ASP A 226 -15.67 2.04 -1.49
CA ASP A 226 -17.02 2.46 -1.91
C ASP A 226 -17.25 3.97 -1.75
N GLY A 227 -16.79 4.56 -0.63
CA GLY A 227 -16.86 6.01 -0.41
C GLY A 227 -16.04 6.82 -1.43
N CYS A 228 -14.84 6.36 -1.79
CA CYS A 228 -14.00 6.98 -2.81
C CYS A 228 -14.62 6.82 -4.19
N PHE A 229 -15.12 5.63 -4.51
CA PHE A 229 -15.75 5.30 -5.78
C PHE A 229 -16.94 6.22 -6.06
N MET A 230 -17.80 6.42 -5.08
CA MET A 230 -18.99 7.28 -5.21
C MET A 230 -18.67 8.74 -5.52
N MET A 231 -17.46 9.22 -5.25
CA MET A 231 -17.08 10.60 -5.56
C MET A 231 -16.86 10.85 -7.06
N THR A 232 -16.42 9.83 -7.81
CA THR A 232 -15.97 10.00 -9.20
C THR A 232 -16.44 8.90 -10.15
N CYS A 233 -17.32 8.00 -9.73
CA CYS A 233 -17.78 6.86 -10.55
C CYS A 233 -18.38 7.28 -11.90
N MET A 234 -18.94 8.47 -12.01
CA MET A 234 -19.51 8.99 -13.28
C MET A 234 -18.47 9.17 -14.38
N GLU A 235 -17.18 9.30 -14.02
CA GLU A 235 -16.09 9.39 -15.00
C GLU A 235 -15.92 8.09 -15.80
N ILE A 236 -16.46 6.98 -15.34
CA ILE A 236 -16.47 5.69 -16.07
C ILE A 236 -17.20 5.81 -17.42
N LEU A 237 -18.13 6.78 -17.57
CA LEU A 237 -18.71 7.14 -18.87
C LEU A 237 -17.65 7.43 -19.93
N THR A 238 -16.56 8.09 -19.55
CA THR A 238 -15.41 8.34 -20.42
C THR A 238 -14.72 7.05 -20.83
N ALA A 239 -14.50 6.13 -19.89
CA ALA A 239 -13.91 4.81 -20.17
C ALA A 239 -14.81 4.00 -21.13
N ALA A 240 -16.11 3.94 -20.90
CA ALA A 240 -17.08 3.25 -21.74
C ALA A 240 -17.12 3.83 -23.15
N LYS A 241 -17.20 5.17 -23.27
CA LYS A 241 -17.19 5.90 -24.56
C LYS A 241 -15.97 5.56 -25.40
N HIS A 242 -14.81 5.47 -24.78
CA HIS A 242 -13.53 5.24 -25.46
C HIS A 242 -13.10 3.76 -25.49
N LYS A 243 -13.98 2.86 -25.04
CA LYS A 243 -13.72 1.40 -24.98
C LYS A 243 -12.43 1.06 -24.24
N LEU A 244 -12.24 1.71 -23.12
CA LEU A 244 -11.08 1.48 -22.25
C LEU A 244 -11.41 0.33 -21.28
N GLY A 245 -10.83 -0.83 -21.50
CA GLY A 245 -10.95 -1.98 -20.60
C GLY A 245 -10.19 -1.71 -19.31
N ILE A 246 -10.90 -1.28 -18.29
CA ILE A 246 -10.36 -0.97 -16.96
C ILE A 246 -11.17 -1.74 -15.92
N MET A 247 -10.49 -2.36 -14.96
CA MET A 247 -11.13 -3.07 -13.85
C MET A 247 -11.14 -2.17 -12.60
N TYR A 248 -12.32 -1.87 -12.07
CA TYR A 248 -12.51 -1.09 -10.85
C TYR A 248 -12.96 -2.04 -9.73
N PHE A 249 -12.02 -2.51 -8.90
CA PHE A 249 -12.32 -3.33 -7.74
C PHE A 249 -12.76 -2.41 -6.59
N VAL A 250 -14.07 -2.36 -6.37
CA VAL A 250 -14.70 -1.54 -5.34
C VAL A 250 -14.79 -2.36 -4.06
N PHE A 251 -13.94 -2.05 -3.08
CA PHE A 251 -13.98 -2.65 -1.76
C PHE A 251 -15.13 -2.06 -0.97
N ASN A 252 -16.22 -2.83 -0.91
CA ASN A 252 -17.54 -2.39 -0.43
C ASN A 252 -17.82 -2.97 0.96
N ASP A 253 -17.79 -2.13 1.98
CA ASP A 253 -18.19 -2.48 3.33
C ASP A 253 -19.30 -1.55 3.89
N GLY A 254 -19.68 -0.51 3.15
CA GLY A 254 -20.73 0.45 3.52
C GLY A 254 -20.28 1.49 4.55
N GLU A 255 -18.96 1.65 4.75
CA GLU A 255 -18.43 2.54 5.76
C GLU A 255 -17.15 3.25 5.32
N LEU A 256 -16.90 4.43 5.84
CA LEU A 256 -15.57 5.07 5.82
C LEU A 256 -14.69 4.40 6.90
N SER A 257 -14.34 3.15 6.68
CA SER A 257 -13.76 2.25 7.69
C SER A 257 -12.46 2.75 8.29
N GLN A 258 -11.60 3.42 7.52
CA GLN A 258 -10.37 4.02 8.07
C GLN A 258 -10.69 5.10 9.11
N ILE A 259 -11.69 5.93 8.85
CA ILE A 259 -12.14 6.98 9.76
C ILE A 259 -12.83 6.35 10.98
N ALA A 260 -13.69 5.35 10.77
CA ALA A 260 -14.35 4.60 11.84
C ALA A 260 -13.32 3.97 12.79
N GLN A 261 -12.31 3.29 12.27
CA GLN A 261 -11.22 2.69 13.05
C GLN A 261 -10.44 3.76 13.84
N ALA A 262 -10.14 4.91 13.22
CA ALA A 262 -9.46 6.02 13.89
C ALA A 262 -10.31 6.65 15.00
N GLN A 263 -11.63 6.72 14.83
CA GLN A 263 -12.56 7.29 15.81
C GLN A 263 -12.89 6.30 16.94
N ALA A 264 -12.92 5.01 16.67
CA ALA A 264 -13.35 3.98 17.62
C ALA A 264 -12.56 4.05 18.94
N MET A 265 -11.24 4.17 18.89
CA MET A 265 -10.39 4.13 20.07
C MET A 265 -10.54 5.40 20.95
N PRO A 266 -10.37 6.64 20.43
CA PRO A 266 -10.42 7.84 21.26
C PRO A 266 -11.82 8.27 21.66
N TYR A 267 -12.85 8.03 20.83
CA TYR A 267 -14.19 8.62 21.03
C TYR A 267 -15.26 7.63 21.46
N ASN A 268 -15.05 6.35 21.29
CA ASN A 268 -16.06 5.29 21.53
C ASN A 268 -17.36 5.46 20.70
N ARG A 269 -17.30 6.14 19.61
CA ARG A 269 -18.39 6.32 18.66
C ARG A 269 -17.77 6.69 17.31
N MET A 270 -18.47 6.37 16.24
CA MET A 270 -18.01 6.56 14.86
C MET A 270 -19.06 7.40 14.09
N PRO A 271 -19.21 8.70 14.43
CA PRO A 271 -20.19 9.54 13.79
C PRO A 271 -19.81 9.78 12.33
N CYS A 272 -20.82 9.80 11.45
CA CYS A 272 -20.69 10.15 10.04
C CYS A 272 -19.76 9.22 9.24
N THR A 273 -19.58 7.96 9.67
CA THR A 273 -18.74 6.98 8.93
C THR A 273 -19.57 6.00 8.10
N THR A 274 -20.81 5.76 8.50
CA THR A 274 -21.71 4.87 7.73
C THR A 274 -22.15 5.54 6.44
N LEU A 275 -21.98 4.86 5.33
CA LEU A 275 -22.42 5.31 4.01
C LEU A 275 -23.82 4.78 3.68
N GLY A 276 -24.51 5.47 2.78
CA GLY A 276 -25.71 4.92 2.14
C GLY A 276 -25.31 3.74 1.22
N ARG A 277 -26.15 2.71 1.20
CA ARG A 277 -25.90 1.56 0.32
C ARG A 277 -26.16 1.93 -1.14
N ALA A 278 -25.09 2.02 -1.93
CA ALA A 278 -25.18 2.27 -3.36
C ALA A 278 -25.52 0.98 -4.13
N ASP A 279 -26.34 1.12 -5.14
CA ASP A 279 -26.59 0.05 -6.13
C ASP A 279 -25.50 0.12 -7.21
N LEU A 280 -24.39 -0.62 -7.00
CA LEU A 280 -23.26 -0.61 -7.93
C LEU A 280 -23.60 -1.26 -9.28
N GLU A 281 -24.53 -2.21 -9.33
CA GLU A 281 -25.04 -2.77 -10.59
C GLU A 281 -25.82 -1.72 -11.38
N GLY A 282 -26.68 -0.96 -10.70
CA GLY A 282 -27.40 0.17 -11.30
C GLY A 282 -26.48 1.24 -11.83
N ILE A 283 -25.42 1.57 -11.08
CA ILE A 283 -24.38 2.52 -11.52
C ILE A 283 -23.68 1.97 -12.77
N ALA A 284 -23.25 0.70 -12.78
CA ALA A 284 -22.58 0.09 -13.92
C ALA A 284 -23.42 0.20 -15.19
N LYS A 285 -24.71 -0.13 -15.11
CA LYS A 285 -25.68 0.05 -16.22
C LYS A 285 -25.77 1.51 -16.67
N GLY A 286 -25.83 2.45 -15.71
CA GLY A 286 -25.95 3.89 -15.98
C GLY A 286 -24.73 4.49 -16.68
N VAL A 287 -23.53 4.00 -16.40
CA VAL A 287 -22.27 4.48 -16.99
C VAL A 287 -21.78 3.63 -18.17
N GLY A 288 -22.50 2.57 -18.53
CA GLY A 288 -22.13 1.68 -19.64
C GLY A 288 -20.95 0.77 -19.33
N ALA A 289 -20.80 0.36 -18.07
CA ALA A 289 -19.82 -0.62 -17.60
C ALA A 289 -20.45 -2.01 -17.40
N GLU A 290 -19.65 -3.04 -17.43
CA GLU A 290 -20.02 -4.36 -16.95
C GLU A 290 -20.00 -4.41 -15.42
N TYR A 291 -20.71 -5.38 -14.82
CA TYR A 291 -20.76 -5.57 -13.38
C TYR A 291 -20.40 -7.00 -12.99
N VAL A 292 -19.59 -7.14 -11.95
CA VAL A 292 -19.22 -8.43 -11.35
C VAL A 292 -19.35 -8.31 -9.83
N LEU A 293 -19.96 -9.31 -9.18
CA LEU A 293 -20.04 -9.40 -7.72
C LEU A 293 -19.08 -10.47 -7.20
N ILE A 294 -18.24 -10.12 -6.24
CA ILE A 294 -17.39 -11.02 -5.45
C ILE A 294 -17.81 -10.88 -3.99
N ASN A 295 -18.70 -11.73 -3.52
CA ASN A 295 -19.30 -11.61 -2.19
C ASN A 295 -18.63 -12.48 -1.11
N ASN A 296 -17.78 -13.43 -1.50
CA ASN A 296 -17.04 -14.34 -0.63
C ASN A 296 -15.78 -14.87 -1.32
N ASP A 297 -14.98 -15.66 -0.60
CA ASP A 297 -13.72 -16.20 -1.12
C ASP A 297 -13.89 -17.19 -2.28
N GLU A 298 -15.01 -17.95 -2.32
CA GLU A 298 -15.28 -18.92 -3.37
C GLU A 298 -15.54 -18.25 -4.73
N ALA A 299 -16.02 -17.00 -4.73
CA ALA A 299 -16.30 -16.23 -5.93
C ALA A 299 -15.08 -15.51 -6.52
N LEU A 300 -13.91 -15.58 -5.86
CA LEU A 300 -12.72 -14.79 -6.22
C LEU A 300 -12.20 -15.10 -7.62
N ASP A 301 -11.95 -16.37 -7.91
CA ASP A 301 -11.32 -16.79 -9.16
C ASP A 301 -12.19 -16.45 -10.37
N ASP A 302 -13.43 -16.90 -10.37
CA ASP A 302 -14.38 -16.64 -11.44
C ASP A 302 -14.68 -15.14 -11.60
N GLY A 303 -14.78 -14.41 -10.47
CA GLY A 303 -15.05 -12.97 -10.50
C GLY A 303 -13.91 -12.17 -11.13
N ILE A 304 -12.66 -12.46 -10.75
CA ILE A 304 -11.49 -11.78 -11.31
C ILE A 304 -11.32 -12.16 -12.79
N LEU A 305 -11.44 -13.43 -13.16
CA LEU A 305 -11.38 -13.87 -14.55
C LEU A 305 -12.43 -13.20 -15.44
N ASN A 306 -13.66 -13.08 -14.97
CA ASN A 306 -14.70 -12.36 -15.70
C ASN A 306 -14.36 -10.88 -15.88
N ALA A 307 -13.80 -10.23 -14.85
CA ALA A 307 -13.38 -8.84 -14.94
C ALA A 307 -12.26 -8.66 -15.99
N VAL A 308 -11.26 -9.55 -15.99
CA VAL A 308 -10.18 -9.55 -17.00
C VAL A 308 -10.75 -9.69 -18.40
N ARG A 309 -11.64 -10.68 -18.62
CA ARG A 309 -12.26 -10.90 -19.93
C ARG A 309 -13.02 -9.68 -20.44
N PHE A 310 -13.83 -9.02 -19.60
CA PHE A 310 -14.52 -7.79 -20.00
C PHE A 310 -13.54 -6.66 -20.34
N ALA A 311 -12.47 -6.52 -19.57
CA ALA A 311 -11.45 -5.53 -19.85
C ALA A 311 -10.71 -5.79 -21.17
N GLU A 312 -10.41 -7.05 -21.49
CA GLU A 312 -9.83 -7.46 -22.79
C GLU A 312 -10.77 -7.15 -23.98
N GLU A 313 -12.09 -7.20 -23.77
CA GLU A 313 -13.09 -6.79 -24.76
C GLU A 313 -13.19 -5.24 -24.90
N GLY A 314 -12.39 -4.49 -24.17
CA GLY A 314 -12.42 -3.03 -24.17
C GLY A 314 -13.58 -2.44 -23.36
N LYS A 315 -14.15 -3.19 -22.42
CA LYS A 315 -15.27 -2.76 -21.59
C LYS A 315 -14.76 -2.41 -20.18
N PRO A 316 -15.08 -1.24 -19.62
CA PRO A 316 -14.85 -0.99 -18.22
C PRO A 316 -15.75 -1.91 -17.38
N VAL A 317 -15.24 -2.37 -16.24
CA VAL A 317 -15.97 -3.28 -15.36
C VAL A 317 -15.91 -2.81 -13.91
N ILE A 318 -17.04 -2.72 -13.24
CA ILE A 318 -17.18 -2.47 -11.81
C ILE A 318 -17.26 -3.83 -11.12
N VAL A 319 -16.25 -4.13 -10.30
CA VAL A 319 -16.19 -5.35 -9.51
C VAL A 319 -16.52 -5.00 -8.06
N ASP A 320 -17.72 -5.36 -7.61
CA ASP A 320 -18.20 -5.15 -6.24
C ASP A 320 -17.63 -6.24 -5.34
N VAL A 321 -16.70 -5.88 -4.46
CA VAL A 321 -16.00 -6.82 -3.59
C VAL A 321 -16.46 -6.62 -2.15
N ALA A 322 -17.16 -7.60 -1.58
CA ALA A 322 -17.59 -7.58 -0.19
C ALA A 322 -16.40 -7.84 0.75
N ILE A 323 -15.45 -6.88 0.81
CA ILE A 323 -14.19 -7.03 1.53
C ILE A 323 -14.37 -7.06 3.05
N ASP A 324 -13.50 -7.78 3.75
CA ASP A 324 -13.41 -7.75 5.21
C ASP A 324 -12.35 -6.75 5.69
N TYR A 325 -12.76 -5.79 6.52
CA TYR A 325 -11.88 -4.83 7.20
C TYR A 325 -11.79 -5.04 8.71
N SER A 326 -12.28 -6.18 9.22
CA SER A 326 -12.26 -6.44 10.68
C SER A 326 -10.85 -6.58 11.25
N LYS A 327 -9.88 -7.05 10.44
CA LYS A 327 -8.47 -7.10 10.79
C LYS A 327 -7.76 -5.83 10.31
N GLN A 328 -7.07 -5.17 11.24
CA GLN A 328 -6.29 -3.98 10.92
C GLN A 328 -4.95 -4.33 10.29
N THR A 329 -4.49 -3.51 9.36
CA THR A 329 -3.14 -3.57 8.78
C THR A 329 -2.06 -3.26 9.81
N ALA A 330 -0.82 -3.64 9.55
CA ALA A 330 0.33 -3.29 10.38
C ALA A 330 0.47 -1.75 10.47
N PHE A 331 0.24 -1.06 9.35
CA PHE A 331 0.24 0.40 9.30
C PHE A 331 -0.78 1.02 10.25
N THR A 332 -2.05 0.62 10.15
CA THR A 332 -3.13 1.19 10.98
C THR A 332 -2.89 0.92 12.47
N SER A 333 -2.56 -0.32 12.82
CA SER A 333 -2.33 -0.70 14.22
C SER A 333 -1.07 -0.07 14.80
N GLY A 334 0.00 0.02 14.03
CA GLY A 334 1.28 0.63 14.43
C GLY A 334 1.17 2.14 14.62
N THR A 335 0.52 2.84 13.69
CA THR A 335 0.26 4.28 13.77
C THR A 335 -0.61 4.61 14.99
N ALA A 336 -1.66 3.84 15.24
CA ALA A 336 -2.51 4.00 16.42
C ALA A 336 -1.72 3.84 17.73
N LYS A 337 -0.88 2.78 17.83
CA LYS A 337 -0.02 2.55 18.99
C LYS A 337 0.99 3.69 19.20
N SER A 338 1.64 4.15 18.13
CA SER A 338 2.64 5.22 18.16
C SER A 338 2.02 6.56 18.58
N THR A 339 0.86 6.88 18.05
CA THR A 339 0.09 8.07 18.42
C THR A 339 -0.32 8.01 19.90
N PHE A 340 -0.82 6.85 20.37
CA PHE A 340 -1.18 6.65 21.77
C PHE A 340 0.02 6.83 22.72
N LYS A 341 1.21 6.32 22.35
CA LYS A 341 2.43 6.51 23.16
C LYS A 341 2.75 7.98 23.41
N ARG A 342 2.47 8.86 22.45
CA ARG A 342 2.75 10.31 22.53
C ARG A 342 1.71 11.14 23.27
N PHE A 343 0.52 10.59 23.55
CA PHE A 343 -0.50 11.33 24.31
C PHE A 343 -0.04 11.64 25.74
N PRO A 344 -0.37 12.83 26.27
CA PRO A 344 -0.20 13.15 27.67
C PRO A 344 -0.91 12.14 28.59
N LEU A 345 -0.39 11.91 29.78
CA LEU A 345 -0.92 10.92 30.72
C LEU A 345 -2.43 11.08 30.98
N ALA A 346 -2.89 12.33 31.10
CA ALA A 346 -4.32 12.63 31.30
C ALA A 346 -5.20 12.15 30.13
N GLN A 347 -4.71 12.25 28.89
CA GLN A 347 -5.43 11.73 27.72
C GLN A 347 -5.39 10.20 27.67
N LYS A 348 -4.25 9.58 27.99
CA LYS A 348 -4.14 8.11 28.10
C LYS A 348 -5.11 7.53 29.11
N LEU A 349 -5.21 8.16 30.30
CA LEU A 349 -6.15 7.75 31.34
C LEU A 349 -7.62 7.91 30.89
N ARG A 350 -7.95 9.03 30.25
CA ARG A 350 -9.30 9.27 29.71
C ARG A 350 -9.71 8.25 28.65
N ILE A 351 -8.80 7.89 27.75
CA ILE A 351 -9.03 6.86 26.72
C ILE A 351 -9.16 5.48 27.38
N GLY A 352 -8.29 5.16 28.35
CA GLY A 352 -8.33 3.90 29.08
C GLY A 352 -9.63 3.71 29.88
N THR A 353 -10.09 4.73 30.60
CA THR A 353 -11.38 4.69 31.32
C THR A 353 -12.54 4.48 30.35
N ARG A 354 -12.57 5.15 29.22
CA ARG A 354 -13.60 4.94 28.19
C ARG A 354 -13.56 3.51 27.62
N ALA A 355 -12.37 2.96 27.37
CA ALA A 355 -12.23 1.59 26.89
C ALA A 355 -12.72 0.56 27.90
N VAL A 356 -12.50 0.79 29.21
CA VAL A 356 -13.02 -0.05 30.28
C VAL A 356 -14.55 0.04 30.39
N MET A 357 -15.11 1.27 30.39
CA MET A 357 -16.55 1.47 30.43
C MET A 357 -17.30 0.76 29.30
N ARG A 358 -16.69 0.63 28.12
CA ARG A 358 -17.25 -0.11 26.98
C ARG A 358 -17.48 -1.59 27.25
N LYS A 359 -16.67 -2.21 28.07
CA LYS A 359 -16.82 -3.66 28.39
C LYS A 359 -18.01 -3.92 29.31
N PHE A 360 -18.58 -2.87 29.90
CA PHE A 360 -19.67 -2.96 30.87
C PHE A 360 -20.95 -2.27 30.37
N SER A 361 -20.97 -1.61 29.21
CA SER A 361 -22.12 -1.11 28.50
C SER A 361 -22.45 -1.97 27.28
#